data_679697218b56402b1b7badda59d7a2e5
#
_entry.id   679697218b56402b1b7badda59d7a2e5
#
_cell.length_a   1.000
_cell.length_b   1.000
_cell.length_c   1.000
_cell.angle_alpha   90.00
_cell.angle_beta   90.00
_cell.angle_gamma   90.00
#
_symmetry.space_group_name_H-M   'P 1'
#
loop_
_entity.id
_entity.type
_entity.pdbx_description
1 polymer ?
#
loop_
_entity_poly.entity_id
_entity_poly.type
_entity_poly.pdbx_seq_one_letter_code
_entity_poly.pdbx_strand_id
1 'polypeptide(L)'
;MAIDPNSGAVYSLFQRRIAPGAGGSQNINYMLNRSIDGGNTWSLNGSATGIVVANADSTQPTPKFCTVNALLGGVDHAAVDPQTGDVVYVYGNRDPITGNNRLAMRRLTDNGAGGLAIGSEVFITGQVQAAIPSVAVTDKGTIGVFYYTCDGISLSGFPIFTAHFAVSTDKGATFTGIVLETFLSPATDNGDPRQRVLGDYMQVKEEEDQFYGGFTGNGAPFGRNISNNDPIFFNISVEPHRAKIASQ
;
A
#
# COMPACT_ATOMS: atom_id res chain seq x y z
N MET A 1 3.88 -8.74 -6.20
CA MET A 1 3.47 -9.53 -7.39
C MET A 1 1.95 -9.57 -7.42
N ALA A 2 1.33 -9.36 -8.60
CA ALA A 2 -0.11 -9.48 -8.80
C ALA A 2 -0.38 -10.47 -9.92
N ILE A 3 -1.52 -11.12 -9.89
CA ILE A 3 -1.92 -12.13 -10.89
C ILE A 3 -3.30 -11.77 -11.39
N ASP A 4 -3.47 -11.76 -12.69
CA ASP A 4 -4.79 -11.66 -13.31
C ASP A 4 -5.48 -13.03 -13.23
N PRO A 5 -6.59 -13.16 -12.50
CA PRO A 5 -7.25 -14.44 -12.32
C PRO A 5 -7.86 -14.99 -13.61
N ASN A 6 -8.16 -14.14 -14.61
CA ASN A 6 -8.80 -14.55 -15.84
C ASN A 6 -7.80 -15.02 -16.90
N SER A 7 -6.70 -14.29 -17.09
CA SER A 7 -5.70 -14.60 -18.12
C SER A 7 -4.51 -15.41 -17.58
N GLY A 8 -4.32 -15.45 -16.27
CA GLY A 8 -3.14 -16.02 -15.65
C GLY A 8 -1.88 -15.16 -15.82
N ALA A 9 -2.01 -13.94 -16.33
CA ALA A 9 -0.88 -13.02 -16.46
C ALA A 9 -0.31 -12.66 -15.08
N VAL A 10 1.00 -12.73 -14.95
CA VAL A 10 1.73 -12.41 -13.73
C VAL A 10 2.40 -11.06 -13.89
N TYR A 11 2.16 -10.17 -12.94
CA TYR A 11 2.76 -8.85 -12.88
C TYR A 11 3.81 -8.79 -11.77
N SER A 12 5.03 -8.39 -12.13
CA SER A 12 6.14 -8.16 -11.21
C SER A 12 6.32 -6.67 -10.98
N LEU A 13 6.30 -6.28 -9.71
CA LEU A 13 6.56 -4.92 -9.27
C LEU A 13 7.98 -4.84 -8.74
N PHE A 14 8.69 -3.78 -9.08
CA PHE A 14 10.01 -3.52 -8.52
C PHE A 14 10.36 -2.03 -8.59
N GLN A 15 11.27 -1.62 -7.73
CA GLN A 15 11.73 -0.25 -7.63
C GLN A 15 13.12 -0.13 -8.25
N ARG A 16 13.33 0.95 -9.00
CA ARG A 16 14.64 1.34 -9.49
C ARG A 16 14.98 2.71 -8.93
N ARG A 17 15.95 2.75 -8.03
CA ARG A 17 16.51 4.00 -7.56
C ARG A 17 17.23 4.72 -8.71
N ILE A 18 16.92 6.00 -8.88
CA ILE A 18 17.50 6.85 -9.92
C ILE A 18 18.55 7.78 -9.35
N ALA A 19 18.20 8.48 -8.26
CA ALA A 19 19.06 9.49 -7.65
C ALA A 19 18.68 9.69 -6.18
N PRO A 20 19.50 10.39 -5.38
CA PRO A 20 19.05 11.00 -4.14
C PRO A 20 17.90 11.97 -4.41
N GLY A 21 16.85 11.93 -3.59
CA GLY A 21 15.72 12.85 -3.65
C GLY A 21 15.84 13.97 -2.62
N ALA A 22 14.87 14.86 -2.59
CA ALA A 22 14.82 15.98 -1.67
C ALA A 22 14.62 15.52 -0.21
N GLY A 23 15.25 16.19 0.75
CA GLY A 23 15.04 15.97 2.19
C GLY A 23 15.38 14.55 2.68
N GLY A 24 16.38 13.91 2.07
CA GLY A 24 16.80 12.55 2.43
C GLY A 24 15.94 11.45 1.81
N SER A 25 14.99 11.80 0.95
CA SER A 25 14.24 10.85 0.12
C SER A 25 15.12 10.25 -0.99
N GLN A 26 14.55 9.37 -1.76
CA GLN A 26 15.15 8.86 -2.99
C GLN A 26 14.18 9.08 -4.14
N ASN A 27 14.73 9.47 -5.29
CA ASN A 27 13.98 9.45 -6.54
C ASN A 27 13.95 8.00 -7.06
N ILE A 28 12.74 7.49 -7.21
CA ILE A 28 12.47 6.08 -7.53
C ILE A 28 11.60 6.01 -8.78
N ASN A 29 11.98 5.16 -9.72
CA ASN A 29 11.05 4.64 -10.72
C ASN A 29 10.35 3.41 -10.15
N TYR A 30 9.03 3.50 -10.02
CA TYR A 30 8.16 2.37 -9.75
C TYR A 30 7.90 1.64 -11.06
N MET A 31 8.31 0.38 -11.12
CA MET A 31 8.36 -0.42 -12.34
C MET A 31 7.32 -1.52 -12.31
N LEU A 32 6.75 -1.82 -13.47
CA LEU A 32 5.88 -2.96 -13.68
C LEU A 32 6.35 -3.75 -14.89
N ASN A 33 6.41 -5.08 -14.77
CA ASN A 33 6.62 -5.97 -15.89
C ASN A 33 5.59 -7.09 -15.87
N ARG A 34 5.37 -7.77 -16.98
CA ARG A 34 4.36 -8.81 -17.15
C ARG A 34 4.94 -10.07 -17.80
N SER A 35 4.48 -11.21 -17.31
CA SER A 35 4.62 -12.51 -17.96
C SER A 35 3.24 -13.08 -18.29
N ILE A 36 3.09 -13.67 -19.46
CA ILE A 36 1.87 -14.36 -19.91
C ILE A 36 2.11 -15.86 -20.14
N ASP A 37 3.25 -16.38 -19.75
CA ASP A 37 3.70 -17.75 -19.99
C ASP A 37 4.23 -18.43 -18.71
N GLY A 38 3.64 -18.08 -17.57
CA GLY A 38 3.99 -18.67 -16.27
C GLY A 38 5.35 -18.24 -15.72
N GLY A 39 5.86 -17.07 -16.15
CA GLY A 39 7.13 -16.53 -15.67
C GLY A 39 8.34 -16.87 -16.51
N ASN A 40 8.18 -17.58 -17.64
CA ASN A 40 9.29 -17.96 -18.52
C ASN A 40 9.86 -16.75 -19.28
N THR A 41 8.99 -15.88 -19.76
CA THR A 41 9.40 -14.62 -20.40
C THR A 41 8.69 -13.43 -19.78
N TRP A 42 9.33 -12.27 -19.85
CA TRP A 42 8.84 -11.04 -19.28
C TRP A 42 8.91 -9.92 -20.30
N SER A 43 7.76 -9.31 -20.59
CA SER A 43 7.68 -8.15 -21.48
C SER A 43 6.38 -7.38 -21.23
N LEU A 44 6.47 -6.07 -21.16
CA LEU A 44 5.33 -5.17 -21.12
C LEU A 44 5.56 -3.97 -22.01
N ASN A 45 4.59 -3.66 -22.87
CA ASN A 45 4.67 -2.60 -23.88
C ASN A 45 5.93 -2.71 -24.79
N GLY A 46 6.32 -3.96 -25.13
CA GLY A 46 7.50 -4.22 -25.94
C GLY A 46 8.84 -4.11 -25.20
N SER A 47 8.84 -3.84 -23.91
CA SER A 47 10.03 -3.73 -23.07
C SER A 47 10.25 -4.99 -22.24
N ALA A 48 11.36 -5.69 -22.42
CA ALA A 48 11.74 -6.82 -21.58
C ALA A 48 12.09 -6.41 -20.14
N THR A 49 12.39 -5.14 -19.90
CA THR A 49 12.70 -4.60 -18.56
C THR A 49 11.49 -3.96 -17.87
N GLY A 50 10.30 -4.09 -18.47
CA GLY A 50 9.07 -3.47 -17.96
C GLY A 50 8.95 -1.98 -18.28
N ILE A 51 7.93 -1.37 -17.72
CA ILE A 51 7.58 0.06 -17.90
C ILE A 51 7.72 0.81 -16.58
N VAL A 52 7.98 2.12 -16.68
CA VAL A 52 7.90 3.03 -15.53
C VAL A 52 6.44 3.43 -15.32
N VAL A 53 5.84 3.00 -14.22
CA VAL A 53 4.48 3.37 -13.84
C VAL A 53 4.45 4.79 -13.27
N ALA A 54 5.43 5.11 -12.42
CA ALA A 54 5.59 6.43 -11.82
C ALA A 54 7.07 6.71 -11.55
N ASN A 55 7.46 7.98 -11.60
CA ASN A 55 8.68 8.48 -11.01
C ASN A 55 8.30 9.38 -9.85
N ALA A 56 8.78 9.09 -8.67
CA ALA A 56 8.43 9.84 -7.48
C ALA A 56 9.58 9.89 -6.47
N ASP A 57 9.61 10.93 -5.67
CA ASP A 57 10.44 10.96 -4.48
C ASP A 57 9.76 10.15 -3.37
N SER A 58 10.49 9.24 -2.76
CA SER A 58 10.02 8.43 -1.63
C SER A 58 11.03 8.45 -0.51
N THR A 59 10.59 8.43 0.73
CA THR A 59 11.49 8.33 1.88
C THR A 59 12.08 6.94 2.06
N GLN A 60 11.65 5.97 1.30
CA GLN A 60 12.36 4.70 1.21
C GLN A 60 13.67 4.89 0.42
N PRO A 61 14.79 4.35 0.86
CA PRO A 61 14.97 3.23 1.78
C PRO A 61 15.45 3.64 3.18
N THR A 62 15.31 4.88 3.60
CA THR A 62 15.54 5.12 5.02
C THR A 62 14.45 4.38 5.77
N PRO A 63 14.77 3.38 6.58
CA PRO A 63 13.77 2.49 7.15
C PRO A 63 12.90 3.17 8.22
N LYS A 64 13.08 4.48 8.43
CA LYS A 64 12.33 5.22 9.45
C LYS A 64 11.01 5.70 8.93
N PHE A 65 9.97 5.27 9.61
CA PHE A 65 8.62 5.77 9.48
C PHE A 65 8.24 6.42 10.81
N CYS A 66 7.87 7.68 10.80
CA CYS A 66 7.89 8.50 12.00
C CYS A 66 9.34 8.67 12.51
N THR A 67 9.66 8.10 13.67
CA THR A 67 11.01 8.13 14.25
C THR A 67 11.64 6.74 14.42
N VAL A 68 10.88 5.67 14.16
CA VAL A 68 11.34 4.29 14.36
C VAL A 68 11.63 3.58 13.05
N ASN A 69 12.49 2.57 13.08
CA ASN A 69 12.68 1.66 11.97
C ASN A 69 11.47 0.71 11.91
N ALA A 70 10.44 1.13 11.17
CA ALA A 70 9.20 0.38 11.05
C ALA A 70 9.15 -0.46 9.76
N LEU A 71 9.99 -0.14 8.78
CA LEU A 71 9.88 -0.62 7.42
C LEU A 71 11.19 -1.21 6.92
N LEU A 72 11.12 -2.28 6.16
CA LEU A 72 12.20 -2.78 5.29
C LEU A 72 11.72 -3.05 3.87
N GLY A 73 10.42 -3.12 3.65
CA GLY A 73 9.81 -3.40 2.37
C GLY A 73 9.65 -2.20 1.47
N GLY A 74 9.25 -2.45 0.24
CA GLY A 74 8.84 -1.42 -0.69
C GLY A 74 7.60 -0.69 -0.22
N VAL A 75 7.44 0.53 -0.72
CA VAL A 75 6.23 1.33 -0.51
C VAL A 75 5.31 1.23 -1.72
N ASP A 76 5.23 0.07 -2.33
CA ASP A 76 4.37 -0.18 -3.48
C ASP A 76 3.69 -1.55 -3.39
N HIS A 77 2.48 -1.60 -3.88
CA HIS A 77 1.69 -2.82 -4.01
C HIS A 77 0.77 -2.73 -5.22
N ALA A 78 0.40 -3.87 -5.80
CA ALA A 78 -0.57 -3.90 -6.89
C ALA A 78 -1.54 -5.06 -6.77
N ALA A 79 -2.73 -4.86 -7.34
CA ALA A 79 -3.74 -5.87 -7.56
C ALA A 79 -4.29 -5.76 -8.98
N VAL A 80 -4.90 -6.82 -9.48
CA VAL A 80 -5.59 -6.83 -10.76
C VAL A 80 -7.09 -6.80 -10.51
N ASP A 81 -7.80 -5.95 -11.25
CA ASP A 81 -9.27 -5.92 -11.28
C ASP A 81 -9.77 -7.14 -12.03
N PRO A 82 -10.44 -8.10 -11.38
CA PRO A 82 -10.87 -9.34 -12.03
C PRO A 82 -11.94 -9.15 -13.09
N GLN A 83 -12.65 -8.00 -13.11
CA GLN A 83 -13.64 -7.72 -14.14
C GLN A 83 -13.02 -7.25 -15.45
N THR A 84 -11.94 -6.48 -15.37
CA THR A 84 -11.40 -5.75 -16.53
C THR A 84 -9.99 -6.15 -16.89
N GLY A 85 -9.25 -6.82 -16.00
CA GLY A 85 -7.81 -7.09 -16.15
C GLY A 85 -6.91 -5.86 -15.91
N ASP A 86 -7.49 -4.72 -15.48
CA ASP A 86 -6.72 -3.52 -15.19
C ASP A 86 -5.84 -3.72 -13.94
N VAL A 87 -4.66 -3.14 -13.96
CA VAL A 87 -3.76 -3.19 -12.81
C VAL A 87 -3.93 -1.92 -11.99
N VAL A 88 -4.26 -2.09 -10.72
CA VAL A 88 -4.27 -1.03 -9.71
C VAL A 88 -2.92 -1.04 -9.01
N TYR A 89 -2.14 0.03 -9.17
CA TYR A 89 -0.80 0.16 -8.62
C TYR A 89 -0.75 1.29 -7.59
N VAL A 90 -0.45 0.96 -6.34
CA VAL A 90 -0.32 1.91 -5.22
C VAL A 90 1.16 2.06 -4.86
N TYR A 91 1.63 3.29 -4.68
CA TYR A 91 3.04 3.59 -4.41
C TYR A 91 3.21 4.83 -3.54
N GLY A 92 4.39 4.94 -2.91
CA GLY A 92 4.75 6.11 -2.11
C GLY A 92 5.19 7.28 -3.00
N ASN A 93 4.62 8.47 -2.73
CA ASN A 93 5.01 9.70 -3.38
C ASN A 93 5.10 10.82 -2.32
N ARG A 94 6.27 11.41 -2.17
CA ARG A 94 6.49 12.50 -1.23
C ARG A 94 5.89 13.79 -1.77
N ASP A 95 5.07 14.44 -0.95
CA ASP A 95 4.54 15.76 -1.27
C ASP A 95 5.69 16.78 -1.35
N PRO A 96 5.89 17.46 -2.50
CA PRO A 96 7.01 18.38 -2.68
C PRO A 96 6.87 19.66 -1.86
N ILE A 97 5.67 20.01 -1.41
CA ILE A 97 5.40 21.24 -0.64
C ILE A 97 5.56 20.99 0.85
N THR A 98 4.87 19.97 1.37
CA THR A 98 4.87 19.67 2.81
C THR A 98 6.01 18.75 3.23
N GLY A 99 6.60 18.01 2.29
CA GLY A 99 7.58 16.98 2.54
C GLY A 99 7.01 15.69 3.15
N ASN A 100 5.71 15.58 3.27
CA ASN A 100 5.04 14.44 3.86
C ASN A 100 5.04 13.23 2.91
N ASN A 101 5.15 12.03 3.46
CA ASN A 101 4.95 10.80 2.72
C ASN A 101 3.47 10.63 2.42
N ARG A 102 3.16 10.38 1.16
CA ARG A 102 1.80 10.13 0.69
C ARG A 102 1.76 8.86 -0.13
N LEU A 103 0.60 8.27 -0.25
CA LEU A 103 0.35 7.16 -1.16
C LEU A 103 -0.46 7.66 -2.34
N ALA A 104 0.03 7.34 -3.52
CA ALA A 104 -0.64 7.58 -4.78
C ALA A 104 -1.03 6.27 -5.43
N MET A 105 -2.00 6.32 -6.30
CA MET A 105 -2.46 5.20 -7.11
C MET A 105 -2.46 5.58 -8.59
N ARG A 106 -2.12 4.61 -9.44
CA ARG A 106 -2.41 4.65 -10.88
C ARG A 106 -3.17 3.39 -11.28
N ARG A 107 -4.15 3.56 -12.15
CA ARG A 107 -4.81 2.45 -12.82
C ARG A 107 -4.19 2.29 -14.21
N LEU A 108 -3.78 1.08 -14.54
CA LEU A 108 -3.25 0.73 -15.85
C LEU A 108 -4.27 -0.12 -16.58
N THR A 109 -4.69 0.34 -17.75
CA THR A 109 -5.74 -0.29 -18.56
C THR A 109 -5.18 -0.88 -19.84
N ASP A 110 -5.87 -1.85 -20.45
CA ASP A 110 -5.48 -2.36 -21.75
C ASP A 110 -5.39 -1.21 -22.78
N ASN A 111 -4.31 -1.15 -23.53
CA ASN A 111 -4.08 -0.14 -24.56
C ASN A 111 -4.57 -0.58 -25.95
N GLY A 112 -5.23 -1.73 -26.06
CA GLY A 112 -5.70 -2.31 -27.32
C GLY A 112 -4.61 -2.91 -28.22
N ALA A 113 -3.34 -2.84 -27.80
CA ALA A 113 -2.20 -3.38 -28.54
C ALA A 113 -1.47 -4.50 -27.76
N GLY A 114 -2.16 -5.12 -26.80
CA GLY A 114 -1.62 -6.17 -25.94
C GLY A 114 -0.66 -5.63 -24.85
N GLY A 115 -0.69 -4.35 -24.58
CA GLY A 115 0.05 -3.67 -23.52
C GLY A 115 -0.88 -2.93 -22.54
N LEU A 116 -0.30 -2.07 -21.71
CA LEU A 116 -1.02 -1.26 -20.73
C LEU A 116 -0.78 0.24 -20.97
N ALA A 117 -1.86 1.01 -20.91
CA ALA A 117 -1.84 2.46 -20.80
C ALA A 117 -1.85 2.87 -19.32
N ILE A 118 -1.02 3.84 -18.96
CA ILE A 118 -0.90 4.34 -17.58
C ILE A 118 -1.88 5.50 -17.38
N GLY A 119 -2.80 5.34 -16.43
CA GLY A 119 -3.76 6.38 -16.07
C GLY A 119 -3.16 7.50 -15.22
N SER A 120 -3.99 8.51 -14.94
CA SER A 120 -3.61 9.64 -14.09
C SER A 120 -3.31 9.20 -12.66
N GLU A 121 -2.46 9.97 -11.99
CA GLU A 121 -2.17 9.80 -10.58
C GLU A 121 -3.36 10.29 -9.74
N VAL A 122 -3.75 9.50 -8.75
CA VAL A 122 -4.76 9.86 -7.75
C VAL A 122 -4.16 9.62 -6.37
N PHE A 123 -4.28 10.59 -5.47
CA PHE A 123 -3.86 10.39 -4.07
C PHE A 123 -4.96 9.74 -3.24
N ILE A 124 -4.57 8.78 -2.41
CA ILE A 124 -5.49 8.16 -1.46
C ILE A 124 -5.84 9.19 -0.38
N THR A 125 -7.11 9.29 -0.04
CA THR A 125 -7.65 10.37 0.81
C THR A 125 -7.18 10.28 2.27
N GLY A 126 -7.05 11.43 2.95
CA GLY A 126 -6.96 11.52 4.42
C GLY A 126 -5.60 11.20 5.02
N GLN A 127 -4.54 11.14 4.21
CA GLN A 127 -3.21 10.80 4.68
C GLN A 127 -2.31 12.03 4.87
N VAL A 128 -1.54 12.04 5.95
CA VAL A 128 -0.48 13.03 6.22
C VAL A 128 0.90 12.41 6.03
N GLN A 129 1.22 11.37 6.81
CA GLN A 129 2.43 10.56 6.67
C GLN A 129 1.98 9.12 6.50
N ALA A 130 2.03 8.57 5.30
CA ALA A 130 1.50 7.24 5.00
C ALA A 130 2.56 6.29 4.47
N ALA A 131 2.42 5.01 4.79
CA ALA A 131 3.35 3.96 4.38
C ALA A 131 2.70 2.56 4.43
N ILE A 132 3.41 1.59 3.89
CA ILE A 132 3.08 0.16 3.88
C ILE A 132 1.70 -0.09 3.27
N PRO A 133 1.49 0.26 1.99
CA PRO A 133 0.23 -0.03 1.34
C PRO A 133 0.07 -1.53 1.07
N SER A 134 -1.18 -2.00 1.16
CA SER A 134 -1.61 -3.25 0.56
C SER A 134 -2.93 -3.03 -0.14
N VAL A 135 -3.07 -3.49 -1.38
CA VAL A 135 -4.25 -3.26 -2.21
C VAL A 135 -4.86 -4.57 -2.68
N ALA A 136 -6.18 -4.63 -2.70
CA ALA A 136 -6.96 -5.68 -3.33
C ALA A 136 -8.13 -5.07 -4.12
N VAL A 137 -8.67 -5.82 -5.07
CA VAL A 137 -9.81 -5.40 -5.88
C VAL A 137 -10.82 -6.54 -5.88
N THR A 138 -12.07 -6.26 -5.45
CA THR A 138 -13.13 -7.25 -5.38
C THR A 138 -13.60 -7.68 -6.76
N ASP A 139 -14.37 -8.77 -6.83
CA ASP A 139 -15.02 -9.25 -8.05
C ASP A 139 -15.95 -8.21 -8.70
N LYS A 140 -16.40 -7.20 -7.94
CA LYS A 140 -17.21 -6.08 -8.47
C LYS A 140 -16.38 -4.85 -8.84
N GLY A 141 -15.05 -4.94 -8.81
CA GLY A 141 -14.15 -3.84 -9.17
C GLY A 141 -13.99 -2.77 -8.08
N THR A 142 -14.44 -3.06 -6.85
CA THR A 142 -14.19 -2.18 -5.70
C THR A 142 -12.75 -2.31 -5.27
N ILE A 143 -12.06 -1.17 -5.11
CA ILE A 143 -10.66 -1.13 -4.68
C ILE A 143 -10.60 -0.91 -3.18
N GLY A 144 -9.86 -1.75 -2.46
CA GLY A 144 -9.54 -1.60 -1.05
C GLY A 144 -8.04 -1.41 -0.84
N VAL A 145 -7.66 -0.39 -0.07
CA VAL A 145 -6.26 -0.09 0.23
C VAL A 145 -6.06 0.03 1.74
N PHE A 146 -5.27 -0.86 2.29
CA PHE A 146 -4.76 -0.75 3.65
C PHE A 146 -3.49 0.10 3.67
N TYR A 147 -3.29 0.90 4.73
CA TYR A 147 -2.05 1.62 4.98
C TYR A 147 -1.96 2.09 6.43
N TYR A 148 -0.74 2.46 6.85
CA TYR A 148 -0.54 3.18 8.12
C TYR A 148 -0.30 4.65 7.89
N THR A 149 -0.67 5.46 8.89
CA THR A 149 -0.16 6.83 9.05
C THR A 149 0.65 6.96 10.32
N CYS A 150 1.57 7.94 10.33
CA CYS A 150 2.21 8.43 11.54
C CYS A 150 1.52 9.74 11.95
N ASP A 151 0.87 9.74 13.10
CA ASP A 151 0.07 10.87 13.60
C ASP A 151 0.84 11.72 14.61
N GLY A 152 2.14 11.49 14.75
CA GLY A 152 3.02 12.25 15.61
C GLY A 152 3.71 11.39 16.68
N ILE A 153 4.23 12.08 17.69
CA ILE A 153 4.94 11.47 18.81
C ILE A 153 4.19 11.82 20.09
N SER A 154 3.94 10.82 20.92
CA SER A 154 3.30 10.99 22.21
C SER A 154 4.19 11.77 23.18
N LEU A 155 3.61 12.27 24.28
CA LEU A 155 4.36 12.95 25.36
C LEU A 155 5.44 12.05 25.99
N SER A 156 5.27 10.73 25.90
CA SER A 156 6.24 9.75 26.38
C SER A 156 7.31 9.39 25.35
N GLY A 157 7.32 10.05 24.17
CA GLY A 157 8.32 9.85 23.11
C GLY A 157 8.04 8.70 22.15
N PHE A 158 6.91 8.03 22.28
CA PHE A 158 6.54 6.91 21.38
C PHE A 158 5.76 7.41 20.17
N PRO A 159 6.06 6.92 18.95
CA PRO A 159 5.25 7.18 17.78
C PRO A 159 3.78 6.77 17.98
N ILE A 160 2.89 7.54 17.39
CA ILE A 160 1.47 7.22 17.28
C ILE A 160 1.21 6.78 15.86
N PHE A 161 0.74 5.55 15.68
CA PHE A 161 0.37 5.00 14.39
C PHE A 161 -1.14 4.83 14.30
N THR A 162 -1.67 5.06 13.11
CA THR A 162 -3.06 4.69 12.79
C THR A 162 -3.07 3.76 11.58
N ALA A 163 -3.72 2.62 11.75
CA ALA A 163 -4.04 1.69 10.67
C ALA A 163 -5.34 2.15 9.99
N HIS A 164 -5.29 2.30 8.68
CA HIS A 164 -6.39 2.76 7.85
C HIS A 164 -6.78 1.73 6.80
N PHE A 165 -8.03 1.81 6.36
CA PHE A 165 -8.50 1.17 5.16
C PHE A 165 -9.26 2.18 4.31
N ALA A 166 -8.90 2.33 3.04
CA ALA A 166 -9.58 3.21 2.11
C ALA A 166 -10.29 2.39 1.03
N VAL A 167 -11.53 2.76 0.72
CA VAL A 167 -12.37 2.07 -0.27
C VAL A 167 -12.72 3.02 -1.40
N SER A 168 -12.65 2.52 -2.63
CA SER A 168 -13.12 3.20 -3.82
C SER A 168 -14.07 2.29 -4.60
N THR A 169 -15.26 2.81 -4.92
CA THR A 169 -16.28 2.13 -5.77
C THR A 169 -16.36 2.76 -7.16
N ASP A 170 -15.53 3.75 -7.45
CA ASP A 170 -15.51 4.51 -8.70
C ASP A 170 -14.19 4.33 -9.47
N LYS A 171 -13.64 3.12 -9.42
CA LYS A 171 -12.40 2.73 -10.12
C LYS A 171 -11.16 3.53 -9.68
N GLY A 172 -11.15 4.00 -8.43
CA GLY A 172 -10.04 4.74 -7.86
C GLY A 172 -10.09 6.24 -8.09
N ALA A 173 -11.19 6.80 -8.59
CA ALA A 173 -11.31 8.25 -8.75
C ALA A 173 -11.42 8.96 -7.40
N THR A 174 -12.14 8.35 -6.44
CA THR A 174 -12.24 8.84 -5.07
C THR A 174 -12.12 7.70 -4.05
N PHE A 175 -11.71 8.04 -2.83
CA PHE A 175 -11.58 7.08 -1.73
C PHE A 175 -12.31 7.56 -0.48
N THR A 176 -12.97 6.63 0.21
CA THR A 176 -13.54 6.83 1.55
C THR A 176 -12.67 6.10 2.56
N GLY A 177 -12.15 6.83 3.56
CA GLY A 177 -11.27 6.26 4.58
C GLY A 177 -12.02 5.69 5.77
N ILE A 178 -11.51 4.61 6.33
CA ILE A 178 -11.94 3.95 7.56
C ILE A 178 -10.72 3.87 8.47
N VAL A 179 -10.86 4.28 9.73
CA VAL A 179 -9.84 4.03 10.77
C VAL A 179 -10.09 2.65 11.35
N LEU A 180 -9.09 1.79 11.32
CA LEU A 180 -9.15 0.46 11.92
C LEU A 180 -8.70 0.51 13.37
N GLU A 181 -7.55 1.12 13.64
CA GLU A 181 -6.99 1.25 14.98
C GLU A 181 -6.01 2.43 15.04
N THR A 182 -6.00 3.15 16.15
CA THR A 182 -4.92 4.09 16.51
C THR A 182 -4.22 3.56 17.75
N PHE A 183 -2.89 3.45 17.71
CA PHE A 183 -2.11 2.85 18.79
C PHE A 183 -0.73 3.51 18.96
N LEU A 184 -0.17 3.37 20.17
CA LEU A 184 1.20 3.75 20.43
C LEU A 184 2.15 2.67 19.93
N SER A 185 3.24 3.07 19.28
CA SER A 185 4.35 2.16 19.00
C SER A 185 4.81 1.47 20.28
N PRO A 186 5.06 0.16 20.28
CA PRO A 186 5.56 -0.55 21.46
C PRO A 186 7.01 -0.22 21.78
N ALA A 187 7.71 0.47 20.88
CA ALA A 187 9.12 0.82 21.03
C ALA A 187 9.40 2.21 20.46
N THR A 188 10.39 2.86 21.02
CA THR A 188 11.08 4.01 20.43
C THR A 188 12.22 3.54 19.52
N ASP A 189 12.83 4.44 18.76
CA ASP A 189 14.01 4.14 17.95
C ASP A 189 15.17 3.66 18.84
N ASN A 190 15.64 2.45 18.59
CA ASN A 190 16.81 1.87 19.28
C ASN A 190 18.11 1.98 18.47
N GLY A 191 18.07 2.65 17.31
CA GLY A 191 19.20 2.79 16.40
C GLY A 191 19.49 1.55 15.54
N ASP A 192 18.82 0.43 15.77
CA ASP A 192 18.98 -0.78 14.95
C ASP A 192 18.24 -0.61 13.60
N PRO A 193 18.94 -0.67 12.45
CA PRO A 193 18.30 -0.59 11.14
C PRO A 193 17.37 -1.78 10.83
N ARG A 194 17.33 -2.80 11.69
CA ARG A 194 16.46 -3.97 11.56
C ARG A 194 15.32 -4.03 12.58
N GLN A 195 15.05 -2.93 13.26
CA GLN A 195 14.07 -2.90 14.34
C GLN A 195 12.66 -3.35 13.91
N ARG A 196 12.13 -2.95 12.80
CA ARG A 196 10.85 -3.41 12.21
C ARG A 196 9.67 -3.41 13.16
N VAL A 197 9.34 -2.26 13.71
CA VAL A 197 8.27 -2.14 14.71
C VAL A 197 6.91 -2.59 14.18
N LEU A 198 6.58 -2.30 12.91
CA LEU A 198 5.29 -2.65 12.30
C LEU A 198 5.35 -3.92 11.44
N GLY A 199 6.55 -4.40 11.10
CA GLY A 199 6.71 -5.42 10.05
C GLY A 199 6.56 -4.82 8.65
N ASP A 200 6.65 -5.67 7.64
CA ASP A 200 6.70 -5.26 6.23
C ASP A 200 5.81 -6.13 5.30
N TYR A 201 5.03 -7.04 5.85
CA TYR A 201 4.20 -8.00 5.09
C TYR A 201 2.72 -7.86 5.39
N MET A 202 2.20 -6.64 5.24
CA MET A 202 0.75 -6.44 5.33
C MET A 202 0.09 -6.94 4.06
N GLN A 203 -0.95 -7.76 4.21
CA GLN A 203 -1.70 -8.27 3.07
C GLN A 203 -3.19 -8.03 3.25
N VAL A 204 -3.78 -7.47 2.21
CA VAL A 204 -5.23 -7.45 2.01
C VAL A 204 -5.56 -8.49 0.95
N LYS A 205 -6.59 -9.27 1.21
CA LYS A 205 -7.22 -10.19 0.28
C LYS A 205 -8.68 -9.79 0.14
N GLU A 206 -9.27 -10.23 -0.91
CA GLU A 206 -10.69 -10.08 -1.18
C GLU A 206 -11.32 -11.44 -1.45
N GLU A 207 -12.58 -11.54 -1.16
CA GLU A 207 -13.44 -12.65 -1.56
C GLU A 207 -14.85 -12.12 -1.67
N GLU A 208 -15.48 -12.29 -2.83
CA GLU A 208 -16.76 -11.71 -3.18
C GLU A 208 -16.74 -10.17 -3.06
N ASP A 209 -17.47 -9.59 -2.10
CA ASP A 209 -17.52 -8.16 -1.83
C ASP A 209 -16.90 -7.79 -0.49
N GLN A 210 -16.02 -8.61 0.01
CA GLN A 210 -15.39 -8.42 1.32
C GLN A 210 -13.88 -8.33 1.21
N PHE A 211 -13.29 -7.49 2.04
CA PHE A 211 -11.85 -7.40 2.22
C PHE A 211 -11.46 -8.03 3.54
N TYR A 212 -10.42 -8.82 3.51
CA TYR A 212 -9.81 -9.45 4.68
C TYR A 212 -8.36 -9.06 4.76
N GLY A 213 -7.87 -8.84 5.96
CA GLY A 213 -6.46 -8.55 6.15
C GLY A 213 -6.01 -8.69 7.58
N GLY A 214 -4.71 -8.68 7.74
CA GLY A 214 -4.06 -8.62 9.03
C GLY A 214 -3.01 -7.52 9.07
N PHE A 215 -2.88 -6.88 10.20
CA PHE A 215 -1.87 -5.86 10.43
C PHE A 215 -1.28 -5.97 11.84
N THR A 216 -0.13 -5.37 12.02
CA THR A 216 0.46 -5.23 13.35
C THR A 216 -0.15 -4.02 14.03
N GLY A 217 -0.82 -4.26 15.13
CA GLY A 217 -1.41 -3.22 15.97
C GLY A 217 -1.00 -3.39 17.41
N ASN A 218 -1.80 -2.84 18.29
CA ASN A 218 -1.62 -2.96 19.73
C ASN A 218 -2.93 -3.45 20.34
N GLY A 219 -2.92 -4.60 20.96
CA GLY A 219 -4.10 -5.21 21.55
C GLY A 219 -4.69 -4.48 22.75
N ALA A 220 -4.22 -3.28 23.12
CA ALA A 220 -4.73 -2.51 24.25
C ALA A 220 -6.25 -2.24 24.18
N PRO A 221 -6.86 -1.92 23.02
CA PRO A 221 -8.32 -1.83 22.90
C PRO A 221 -9.06 -3.12 23.26
N PHE A 222 -8.37 -4.26 23.20
CA PHE A 222 -8.88 -5.59 23.53
C PHE A 222 -8.41 -6.10 24.90
N GLY A 223 -7.91 -5.20 25.77
CA GLY A 223 -7.45 -5.53 27.12
C GLY A 223 -6.05 -6.15 27.20
N ARG A 224 -5.24 -6.07 26.15
CA ARG A 224 -3.86 -6.53 26.15
C ARG A 224 -2.88 -5.44 26.60
N ASN A 225 -1.63 -5.84 26.84
CA ASN A 225 -0.58 -4.90 27.24
C ASN A 225 -0.18 -4.01 26.06
N ILE A 226 -0.16 -2.68 26.26
CA ILE A 226 0.22 -1.69 25.25
C ILE A 226 1.66 -1.82 24.72
N SER A 227 2.53 -2.53 25.44
CA SER A 227 3.92 -2.76 25.01
C SER A 227 4.07 -3.91 24.02
N ASN A 228 3.00 -4.61 23.68
CA ASN A 228 3.04 -5.72 22.74
C ASN A 228 2.61 -5.28 21.34
N ASN A 229 3.28 -5.82 20.33
CA ASN A 229 2.73 -5.87 18.99
C ASN A 229 1.85 -7.11 18.87
N ASP A 230 0.60 -6.88 18.54
CA ASP A 230 -0.37 -7.96 18.32
C ASP A 230 -0.77 -8.01 16.84
N PRO A 231 -0.94 -9.19 16.26
CA PRO A 231 -1.58 -9.30 14.96
C PRO A 231 -3.08 -9.01 15.11
N ILE A 232 -3.54 -7.99 14.41
CA ILE A 232 -4.95 -7.61 14.36
C ILE A 232 -5.52 -8.05 13.03
N PHE A 233 -6.61 -8.77 13.07
CA PHE A 233 -7.36 -9.18 11.89
C PHE A 233 -8.52 -8.22 11.65
N PHE A 234 -8.80 -7.90 10.39
CA PHE A 234 -9.96 -7.13 10.01
C PHE A 234 -10.74 -7.78 8.86
N ASN A 235 -12.04 -7.51 8.84
CA ASN A 235 -12.95 -7.83 7.76
C ASN A 235 -13.79 -6.58 7.46
N ILE A 236 -13.86 -6.19 6.19
CA ILE A 236 -14.64 -5.04 5.73
C ILE A 236 -15.56 -5.49 4.60
N SER A 237 -16.87 -5.43 4.86
CA SER A 237 -17.89 -5.67 3.86
C SER A 237 -18.21 -4.38 3.10
N VAL A 238 -18.17 -4.41 1.78
CA VAL A 238 -18.51 -3.28 0.91
C VAL A 238 -19.96 -3.42 0.45
N GLU A 239 -20.90 -3.45 1.40
CA GLU A 239 -22.30 -3.26 1.04
C GLU A 239 -22.64 -1.78 0.86
N PRO A 240 -23.56 -1.40 -0.03
CA PRO A 240 -23.81 0.00 -0.38
C PRO A 240 -24.19 0.93 0.77
N HIS A 241 -24.41 0.44 1.98
CA HIS A 241 -24.84 1.29 3.11
C HIS A 241 -24.43 0.85 4.53
N ARG A 242 -23.49 -0.08 4.74
CA ARG A 242 -23.00 -0.39 6.11
C ARG A 242 -21.59 -0.95 6.15
N ALA A 243 -20.64 -0.11 6.49
CA ALA A 243 -19.38 -0.62 7.06
C ALA A 243 -19.67 -1.19 8.46
N LYS A 244 -19.64 -2.49 8.65
CA LYS A 244 -19.62 -3.11 9.98
C LYS A 244 -18.18 -3.52 10.28
N ILE A 245 -17.58 -2.93 11.30
CA ILE A 245 -16.36 -3.44 11.89
C ILE A 245 -16.78 -4.58 12.80
N ALA A 246 -16.47 -5.82 12.42
CA ALA A 246 -16.59 -6.96 13.30
C ALA A 246 -15.23 -7.20 13.95
N SER A 247 -15.08 -6.78 15.21
CA SER A 247 -13.97 -7.22 16.07
C SER A 247 -14.35 -8.57 16.68
N GLN A 248 -13.55 -9.57 16.50
CA GLN A 248 -13.54 -10.81 17.31
C GLN A 248 -12.33 -10.79 18.24
#